data_77233e9420eb437989be0341b10a2662
#
_entry.id   77233e9420eb437989be0341b10a2662
#
_cell.length_a   1.000
_cell.length_b   1.000
_cell.length_c   1.000
_cell.angle_alpha   90.00
_cell.angle_beta   90.00
_cell.angle_gamma   90.00
#
_symmetry.space_group_name_H-M   'P 1'
#
loop_
_entity.id
_entity.type
_entity.pdbx_description
1 polymer ?
#
loop_
_entity_poly.entity_id
_entity_poly.type
_entity_poly.pdbx_seq_one_letter_code
_entity_poly.pdbx_strand_id
1 'polypeptide(L)'
;MRGIAITMAIAMTSILGAQSQTVVIYPKNGEPIKYRASEVDHIEILPATDEDDTNQVEVTEHYCQKGESQIYGKLYRPEGVAAALPTVVCAHSASLTADAMNAYANALAEAGYCAYAFDFCGGSEDSRSDGSVEDMTISSEEADLKAVIADLQQLECVDATQMFVLGSSQGGLVAALTAEDQSLDLKGLILFYPAFNIPDLIAMMDQFGGFGGGFGGFGDMFGGGYSEAFCDEMRDFDVYANIGTFSRPVKIIHGSNDIIVNVSYSEQAVAVYPNATLDIIQGANHGFNADNLGGFGGMGGANTDYDSEVIPLVLEYMSTNAPL
;
A
#
# COMPACT_ATOMS: atom_id res chain seq x y z
N MET A 1 12.54 2.98 30.07
CA MET A 1 11.72 2.00 30.81
C MET A 1 10.33 2.59 31.01
N ARG A 2 9.40 2.29 30.13
CA ARG A 2 7.96 2.54 30.34
C ARG A 2 7.27 1.18 30.31
N GLY A 3 7.00 0.64 31.51
CA GLY A 3 6.33 -0.64 31.66
C GLY A 3 4.95 -0.60 31.03
N ILE A 4 4.64 -1.58 30.17
CA ILE A 4 3.34 -1.84 29.61
C ILE A 4 2.47 -2.40 30.73
N ALA A 5 1.48 -1.63 31.19
CA ALA A 5 0.49 -2.11 32.15
C ALA A 5 -0.58 -2.92 31.39
N ILE A 6 -0.52 -4.25 31.49
CA ILE A 6 -1.60 -5.13 31.07
C ILE A 6 -2.64 -5.14 32.20
N THR A 7 -3.77 -4.47 32.00
CA THR A 7 -4.88 -4.55 32.96
C THR A 7 -5.70 -5.79 32.59
N MET A 8 -5.46 -6.89 33.33
CA MET A 8 -6.20 -8.14 33.20
C MET A 8 -7.37 -8.08 34.19
N ALA A 9 -8.60 -7.87 33.71
CA ALA A 9 -9.80 -8.03 34.53
C ALA A 9 -10.28 -9.47 34.42
N ILE A 10 -9.99 -10.30 35.43
CA ILE A 10 -10.57 -11.64 35.58
C ILE A 10 -11.87 -11.47 36.35
N ALA A 11 -13.01 -11.48 35.65
CA ALA A 11 -14.31 -11.55 36.31
C ALA A 11 -14.67 -13.02 36.58
N MET A 12 -14.45 -13.50 37.81
CA MET A 12 -15.01 -14.77 38.27
C MET A 12 -16.41 -14.53 38.78
N THR A 13 -17.43 -14.89 38.03
CA THR A 13 -18.77 -14.98 38.53
C THR A 13 -19.07 -16.42 38.93
N SER A 14 -19.04 -16.70 40.23
CA SER A 14 -19.53 -17.97 40.80
C SER A 14 -21.06 -17.96 40.92
N ILE A 15 -21.72 -18.69 40.03
CA ILE A 15 -23.14 -19.07 40.20
C ILE A 15 -23.15 -20.59 40.32
N LEU A 16 -23.76 -21.05 41.43
CA LEU A 16 -23.99 -22.47 41.69
C LEU A 16 -24.92 -23.07 40.61
N GLY A 17 -24.32 -23.96 39.80
CA GLY A 17 -24.99 -24.70 38.75
C GLY A 17 -24.02 -24.88 37.57
N ALA A 18 -23.75 -26.12 37.16
CA ALA A 18 -22.76 -26.52 36.17
C ALA A 18 -22.87 -25.74 34.83
N GLN A 19 -22.30 -24.56 34.76
CA GLN A 19 -22.17 -23.78 33.53
C GLN A 19 -20.69 -23.55 33.24
N SER A 20 -20.34 -23.69 31.98
CA SER A 20 -18.99 -23.53 31.45
C SER A 20 -18.44 -22.13 31.74
N GLN A 21 -17.44 -22.05 32.60
CA GLN A 21 -16.67 -20.83 32.80
C GLN A 21 -15.90 -20.49 31.52
N THR A 22 -15.81 -19.22 31.21
CA THR A 22 -15.12 -18.71 30.03
C THR A 22 -13.99 -17.78 30.47
N VAL A 23 -12.80 -18.03 29.99
CA VAL A 23 -11.68 -17.09 30.10
C VAL A 23 -11.78 -16.15 28.90
N VAL A 24 -11.79 -14.85 29.16
CA VAL A 24 -11.81 -13.81 28.12
C VAL A 24 -10.55 -12.99 28.27
N ILE A 25 -9.74 -12.96 27.23
CA ILE A 25 -8.52 -12.16 27.14
C ILE A 25 -8.88 -10.92 26.29
N TYR A 26 -8.68 -9.75 26.88
CA TYR A 26 -8.86 -8.48 26.17
C TYR A 26 -7.47 -7.99 25.74
N PRO A 27 -7.06 -8.18 24.48
CA PRO A 27 -5.84 -7.60 23.98
C PRO A 27 -5.96 -6.06 24.00
N LYS A 28 -4.84 -5.36 24.09
CA LYS A 28 -4.81 -3.89 24.09
C LYS A 28 -5.37 -3.33 22.76
N ASN A 29 -5.13 -4.06 21.67
CA ASN A 29 -5.63 -3.79 20.32
C ASN A 29 -6.25 -5.09 19.81
N GLY A 30 -7.50 -5.07 19.36
CA GLY A 30 -8.20 -6.21 18.77
C GLY A 30 -9.40 -6.73 19.57
N GLU A 31 -10.08 -7.70 19.00
CA GLU A 31 -11.28 -8.31 19.56
C GLU A 31 -10.94 -9.24 20.74
N PRO A 32 -11.85 -9.36 21.73
CA PRO A 32 -11.64 -10.25 22.86
C PRO A 32 -11.57 -11.71 22.45
N ILE A 33 -10.51 -12.41 22.87
CA ILE A 33 -10.32 -13.85 22.64
C ILE A 33 -10.97 -14.61 23.78
N LYS A 34 -11.86 -15.58 23.46
CA LYS A 34 -12.63 -16.36 24.43
C LYS A 34 -12.22 -17.82 24.39
N TYR A 35 -11.91 -18.37 25.57
CA TYR A 35 -11.62 -19.79 25.78
C TYR A 35 -12.60 -20.38 26.77
N ARG A 36 -13.02 -21.64 26.59
CA ARG A 36 -13.73 -22.37 27.67
C ARG A 36 -12.73 -22.65 28.78
N ALA A 37 -13.12 -22.43 30.03
CA ALA A 37 -12.21 -22.67 31.15
C ALA A 37 -11.70 -24.13 31.22
N SER A 38 -12.48 -25.08 30.69
CA SER A 38 -12.07 -26.51 30.58
C SER A 38 -11.01 -26.75 29.51
N GLU A 39 -10.71 -25.79 28.65
CA GLU A 39 -9.71 -25.86 27.56
C GLU A 39 -8.40 -25.15 27.97
N VAL A 40 -8.40 -24.51 29.14
CA VAL A 40 -7.25 -23.75 29.67
C VAL A 40 -6.69 -24.53 30.88
N ASP A 41 -5.54 -25.12 30.74
CA ASP A 41 -4.88 -25.86 31.82
C ASP A 41 -4.27 -24.88 32.83
N HIS A 42 -3.54 -23.89 32.37
CA HIS A 42 -3.04 -22.77 33.19
C HIS A 42 -2.80 -21.53 32.33
N ILE A 43 -2.71 -20.38 32.98
CA ILE A 43 -2.32 -19.11 32.35
C ILE A 43 -0.99 -18.70 32.97
N GLU A 44 0.04 -18.67 32.17
CA GLU A 44 1.35 -18.14 32.54
C GLU A 44 1.53 -16.76 31.91
N ILE A 45 1.85 -15.78 32.73
CA ILE A 45 2.24 -14.44 32.25
C ILE A 45 3.76 -14.44 32.22
N LEU A 46 4.31 -14.70 31.06
CA LEU A 46 5.74 -14.55 30.85
C LEU A 46 6.08 -13.04 30.85
N PRO A 47 7.20 -12.63 31.50
CA PRO A 47 7.72 -11.29 31.27
C PRO A 47 7.92 -11.16 29.76
N ALA A 48 7.54 -9.99 29.19
CA ALA A 48 7.94 -9.68 27.83
C ALA A 48 9.46 -9.89 27.77
N THR A 49 9.90 -10.90 27.05
CA THR A 49 11.28 -10.99 26.62
C THR A 49 11.48 -9.74 25.76
N ASP A 50 12.52 -8.97 26.02
CA ASP A 50 12.91 -7.81 25.19
C ASP A 50 13.38 -8.23 23.79
N GLU A 51 13.02 -9.41 23.37
CA GLU A 51 13.02 -9.90 22.00
C GLU A 51 11.61 -9.66 21.44
N ASP A 52 11.30 -8.41 21.18
CA ASP A 52 10.43 -8.10 20.04
C ASP A 52 11.18 -8.67 18.84
N ASP A 53 10.68 -9.77 18.31
CA ASP A 53 11.26 -10.50 17.17
C ASP A 53 11.03 -9.72 15.85
N THR A 54 10.91 -8.40 15.94
CA THR A 54 10.94 -7.50 14.80
C THR A 54 12.40 -7.25 14.45
N ASN A 55 12.76 -7.61 13.24
CA ASN A 55 14.09 -7.28 12.72
C ASN A 55 14.29 -5.76 12.84
N GLN A 56 15.47 -5.36 13.29
CA GLN A 56 15.87 -3.96 13.12
C GLN A 56 15.97 -3.68 11.62
N VAL A 57 15.52 -2.50 11.21
CA VAL A 57 15.46 -2.14 9.80
C VAL A 57 16.60 -1.22 9.43
N GLU A 58 17.40 -1.65 8.47
CA GLU A 58 18.37 -0.80 7.79
C GLU A 58 17.68 -0.09 6.63
N VAL A 59 17.77 1.24 6.58
CA VAL A 59 17.24 2.06 5.51
C VAL A 59 18.40 2.77 4.79
N THR A 60 18.51 2.56 3.49
CA THR A 60 19.55 3.19 2.68
C THR A 60 18.94 3.88 1.46
N GLU A 61 19.47 5.06 1.11
CA GLU A 61 19.12 5.70 -0.15
C GLU A 61 19.73 4.94 -1.32
N HIS A 62 18.96 4.76 -2.38
CA HIS A 62 19.42 4.13 -3.60
C HIS A 62 18.81 4.86 -4.80
N TYR A 63 19.60 5.08 -5.83
CA TYR A 63 19.18 5.74 -7.07
C TYR A 63 19.17 4.73 -8.21
N CYS A 64 17.99 4.50 -8.77
CA CYS A 64 17.83 3.69 -9.97
C CYS A 64 18.04 4.55 -11.23
N GLN A 65 18.55 3.96 -12.29
CA GLN A 65 18.83 4.67 -13.53
C GLN A 65 17.77 4.38 -14.60
N LYS A 66 17.17 5.44 -15.18
CA LYS A 66 16.29 5.36 -16.35
C LYS A 66 16.86 6.22 -17.49
N GLY A 67 17.63 5.65 -18.41
CA GLY A 67 18.34 6.41 -19.44
C GLY A 67 19.30 7.42 -18.81
N GLU A 68 19.05 8.73 -19.00
CA GLU A 68 19.85 9.80 -18.38
C GLU A 68 19.25 10.26 -17.04
N SER A 69 18.01 9.87 -16.70
CA SER A 69 17.32 10.28 -15.48
C SER A 69 17.65 9.37 -14.32
N GLN A 70 17.72 9.96 -13.12
CA GLN A 70 17.88 9.27 -11.86
C GLN A 70 16.54 9.21 -11.11
N ILE A 71 16.19 8.03 -10.59
CA ILE A 71 15.01 7.79 -9.79
C ILE A 71 15.47 7.55 -8.35
N TYR A 72 15.14 8.47 -7.47
CA TYR A 72 15.41 8.37 -6.03
C TYR A 72 14.52 7.37 -5.34
N GLY A 73 15.05 6.62 -4.37
CA GLY A 73 14.29 5.80 -3.49
C GLY A 73 15.03 5.40 -2.22
N LYS A 74 14.31 4.70 -1.36
CA LYS A 74 14.81 4.15 -0.11
C LYS A 74 14.64 2.65 -0.11
N LEU A 75 15.72 1.94 0.15
CA LEU A 75 15.77 0.50 0.33
C LEU A 75 15.68 0.17 1.82
N TYR A 76 14.65 -0.57 2.20
CA TYR A 76 14.37 -1.06 3.54
C TYR A 76 14.68 -2.55 3.59
N ARG A 77 15.45 -2.99 4.57
CA ARG A 77 15.79 -4.41 4.73
C ARG A 77 16.05 -4.75 6.19
N PRO A 78 15.88 -6.02 6.59
CA PRO A 78 16.30 -6.46 7.92
C PRO A 78 17.80 -6.22 8.12
N GLU A 79 18.18 -5.61 9.24
CA GLU A 79 19.59 -5.33 9.56
C GLU A 79 20.39 -6.64 9.69
N GLY A 80 21.57 -6.67 9.10
CA GLY A 80 22.52 -7.79 9.22
C GLY A 80 22.17 -9.02 8.39
N VAL A 81 21.08 -9.02 7.62
CA VAL A 81 20.74 -10.13 6.72
C VAL A 81 21.49 -9.98 5.40
N ALA A 82 22.37 -10.95 5.10
CA ALA A 82 23.16 -10.95 3.86
C ALA A 82 22.49 -11.70 2.69
N ALA A 83 21.42 -12.44 2.96
CA ALA A 83 20.71 -13.19 1.92
C ALA A 83 19.92 -12.26 0.98
N ALA A 84 19.73 -12.69 -0.26
CA ALA A 84 18.75 -12.08 -1.15
C ALA A 84 17.33 -12.38 -0.63
N LEU A 85 16.48 -11.35 -0.59
CA LEU A 85 15.15 -11.42 0.01
C LEU A 85 14.05 -11.16 -1.03
N PRO A 86 12.87 -11.78 -0.88
CA PRO A 86 11.70 -11.37 -1.63
C PRO A 86 11.45 -9.87 -1.44
N THR A 87 11.18 -9.16 -2.54
CA THR A 87 11.23 -7.70 -2.57
C THR A 87 9.91 -7.09 -3.04
N VAL A 88 9.42 -6.08 -2.32
CA VAL A 88 8.23 -5.32 -2.67
C VAL A 88 8.63 -3.91 -3.11
N VAL A 89 8.31 -3.54 -4.35
CA VAL A 89 8.48 -2.18 -4.87
C VAL A 89 7.22 -1.39 -4.57
N CYS A 90 7.36 -0.26 -3.86
CA CYS A 90 6.25 0.55 -3.37
C CYS A 90 6.13 1.84 -4.20
N ALA A 91 5.02 1.97 -4.93
CA ALA A 91 4.66 3.08 -5.80
C ALA A 91 3.63 4.00 -5.11
N HIS A 92 4.00 5.26 -4.89
CA HIS A 92 3.18 6.23 -4.14
C HIS A 92 2.00 6.80 -4.94
N SER A 93 1.07 7.45 -4.25
CA SER A 93 -0.07 8.18 -4.82
C SER A 93 0.37 9.47 -5.53
N ALA A 94 -0.53 10.03 -6.37
CA ALA A 94 -0.32 11.31 -7.03
C ALA A 94 0.14 12.41 -6.07
N SER A 95 1.06 13.25 -6.53
CA SER A 95 1.59 14.41 -5.79
C SER A 95 2.24 14.09 -4.44
N LEU A 96 2.58 12.81 -4.20
CA LEU A 96 3.33 12.37 -3.03
C LEU A 96 4.76 11.97 -3.41
N THR A 97 5.48 11.43 -2.44
CA THR A 97 6.85 10.91 -2.59
C THR A 97 6.94 9.52 -1.95
N ALA A 98 8.10 8.88 -2.05
CA ALA A 98 8.41 7.62 -1.37
C ALA A 98 8.07 7.63 0.12
N ASP A 99 8.11 8.81 0.75
CA ASP A 99 7.87 8.94 2.19
C ASP A 99 6.44 8.52 2.60
N ALA A 100 5.47 8.63 1.68
CA ALA A 100 4.11 8.12 1.91
C ALA A 100 4.04 6.60 2.08
N MET A 101 5.05 5.88 1.60
CA MET A 101 5.11 4.42 1.70
C MET A 101 5.98 3.92 2.86
N ASN A 102 6.58 4.83 3.66
CA ASN A 102 7.53 4.49 4.71
C ASN A 102 6.98 3.47 5.73
N ALA A 103 5.73 3.64 6.19
CA ALA A 103 5.12 2.74 7.18
C ALA A 103 5.03 1.29 6.66
N TYR A 104 4.61 1.12 5.42
CA TYR A 104 4.46 -0.19 4.78
C TYR A 104 5.81 -0.82 4.45
N ALA A 105 6.76 -0.03 3.92
CA ALA A 105 8.11 -0.50 3.61
C ALA A 105 8.86 -0.93 4.88
N ASN A 106 8.73 -0.17 5.97
CA ASN A 106 9.32 -0.52 7.25
C ASN A 106 8.72 -1.81 7.81
N ALA A 107 7.38 -1.94 7.82
CA ALA A 107 6.70 -3.14 8.30
C ALA A 107 7.07 -4.40 7.52
N LEU A 108 7.25 -4.28 6.21
CA LEU A 108 7.75 -5.36 5.36
C LEU A 108 9.17 -5.79 5.76
N ALA A 109 10.06 -4.81 6.00
CA ALA A 109 11.43 -5.09 6.40
C ALA A 109 11.50 -5.69 7.81
N GLU A 110 10.70 -5.21 8.77
CA GLU A 110 10.56 -5.82 10.10
C GLU A 110 10.09 -7.27 10.02
N ALA A 111 9.25 -7.59 9.03
CA ALA A 111 8.75 -8.95 8.78
C ALA A 111 9.74 -9.84 8.00
N GLY A 112 10.92 -9.32 7.62
CA GLY A 112 11.96 -10.12 6.97
C GLY A 112 12.05 -9.98 5.45
N TYR A 113 11.26 -9.11 4.83
CA TYR A 113 11.28 -8.83 3.41
C TYR A 113 12.23 -7.67 3.06
N CYS A 114 12.54 -7.51 1.79
CA CYS A 114 13.10 -6.27 1.28
C CYS A 114 11.97 -5.40 0.71
N ALA A 115 12.02 -4.09 0.93
CA ALA A 115 11.08 -3.16 0.34
C ALA A 115 11.82 -1.95 -0.25
N TYR A 116 11.31 -1.42 -1.36
CA TYR A 116 11.88 -0.24 -1.99
C TYR A 116 10.77 0.76 -2.31
N ALA A 117 10.80 1.91 -1.64
CA ALA A 117 9.89 3.03 -1.91
C ALA A 117 10.64 4.09 -2.71
N PHE A 118 10.07 4.56 -3.81
CA PHE A 118 10.72 5.48 -4.72
C PHE A 118 9.82 6.66 -5.09
N ASP A 119 10.44 7.77 -5.50
CA ASP A 119 9.76 8.92 -6.06
C ASP A 119 9.63 8.75 -7.58
N PHE A 120 8.42 8.86 -8.13
CA PHE A 120 8.25 8.94 -9.58
C PHE A 120 8.92 10.19 -10.16
N CYS A 121 9.48 10.11 -11.37
CA CYS A 121 10.02 11.24 -12.11
C CYS A 121 8.89 12.26 -12.39
N GLY A 122 9.00 13.44 -11.79
CA GLY A 122 7.96 14.46 -11.89
C GLY A 122 6.64 14.07 -11.19
N GLY A 123 6.62 13.05 -10.33
CA GLY A 123 5.42 12.61 -9.62
C GLY A 123 4.88 13.62 -8.59
N SER A 124 5.73 14.56 -8.15
CA SER A 124 5.35 15.66 -7.27
C SER A 124 6.36 16.81 -7.38
N GLU A 125 5.99 17.99 -6.88
CA GLU A 125 6.90 19.14 -6.73
C GLU A 125 8.06 18.85 -5.75
N ASP A 126 7.84 17.93 -4.80
CA ASP A 126 8.80 17.53 -3.77
C ASP A 126 9.59 16.27 -4.17
N SER A 127 9.43 15.78 -5.41
CA SER A 127 10.15 14.61 -5.91
C SER A 127 11.66 14.85 -5.90
N ARG A 128 12.40 13.87 -5.40
CA ARG A 128 13.87 13.81 -5.44
C ARG A 128 14.41 13.12 -6.69
N SER A 129 13.51 12.58 -7.50
CA SER A 129 13.80 12.05 -8.83
C SER A 129 13.83 13.17 -9.86
N ASP A 130 14.52 12.92 -10.97
CA ASP A 130 14.54 13.85 -12.11
C ASP A 130 13.14 13.99 -12.74
N GLY A 131 12.95 15.04 -13.57
CA GLY A 131 11.70 15.29 -14.29
C GLY A 131 10.90 16.45 -13.73
N SER A 132 9.77 16.73 -14.37
CA SER A 132 8.86 17.80 -13.96
C SER A 132 7.42 17.29 -13.94
N VAL A 133 6.57 17.92 -13.13
CA VAL A 133 5.15 17.57 -13.02
C VAL A 133 4.41 17.78 -14.36
N GLU A 134 4.86 18.75 -15.17
CA GLU A 134 4.27 19.00 -16.48
C GLU A 134 4.54 17.88 -17.49
N ASP A 135 5.64 17.14 -17.34
CA ASP A 135 6.04 16.07 -18.26
C ASP A 135 5.55 14.69 -17.80
N MET A 136 5.01 14.59 -16.58
CA MET A 136 4.56 13.35 -16.00
C MET A 136 3.28 12.86 -16.69
N THR A 137 3.25 11.57 -17.04
CA THR A 137 2.09 10.82 -17.56
C THR A 137 2.07 9.42 -16.94
N ILE A 138 0.96 8.68 -17.11
CA ILE A 138 0.89 7.28 -16.64
C ILE A 138 1.95 6.42 -17.34
N SER A 139 2.14 6.56 -18.65
CA SER A 139 3.20 5.83 -19.38
C SER A 139 4.61 6.18 -18.89
N SER A 140 4.86 7.44 -18.49
CA SER A 140 6.17 7.82 -17.94
C SER A 140 6.42 7.20 -16.56
N GLU A 141 5.38 7.12 -15.72
CA GLU A 141 5.44 6.46 -14.41
C GLU A 141 5.55 4.92 -14.53
N GLU A 142 4.89 4.30 -15.53
CA GLU A 142 5.13 2.89 -15.86
C GLU A 142 6.60 2.62 -16.26
N ALA A 143 7.17 3.54 -17.06
CA ALA A 143 8.58 3.43 -17.44
C ALA A 143 9.52 3.59 -16.23
N ASP A 144 9.18 4.45 -15.26
CA ASP A 144 9.91 4.57 -14.00
C ASP A 144 9.86 3.27 -13.20
N LEU A 145 8.66 2.73 -12.98
CA LEU A 145 8.48 1.50 -12.21
C LEU A 145 9.21 0.32 -12.86
N LYS A 146 9.16 0.20 -14.19
CA LYS A 146 9.91 -0.83 -14.94
C LYS A 146 11.43 -0.66 -14.78
N ALA A 147 11.93 0.58 -14.83
CA ALA A 147 13.36 0.86 -14.63
C ALA A 147 13.80 0.53 -13.20
N VAL A 148 12.99 0.88 -12.19
CA VAL A 148 13.20 0.54 -10.79
C VAL A 148 13.27 -0.98 -10.59
N ILE A 149 12.30 -1.73 -11.13
CA ILE A 149 12.30 -3.20 -11.03
C ILE A 149 13.56 -3.79 -11.64
N ALA A 150 13.95 -3.32 -12.84
CA ALA A 150 15.14 -3.82 -13.55
C ALA A 150 16.45 -3.51 -12.81
N ASP A 151 16.57 -2.35 -12.18
CA ASP A 151 17.73 -1.95 -11.38
C ASP A 151 17.83 -2.79 -10.10
N LEU A 152 16.73 -2.90 -9.36
CA LEU A 152 16.67 -3.66 -8.11
C LEU A 152 17.01 -5.15 -8.31
N GLN A 153 16.63 -5.73 -9.44
CA GLN A 153 16.97 -7.11 -9.78
C GLN A 153 18.48 -7.36 -9.91
N GLN A 154 19.31 -6.32 -9.98
CA GLN A 154 20.77 -6.43 -10.02
C GLN A 154 21.41 -6.36 -8.63
N LEU A 155 20.65 -6.01 -7.58
CA LEU A 155 21.17 -5.89 -6.22
C LEU A 155 21.33 -7.27 -5.57
N GLU A 156 22.47 -7.50 -4.92
CA GLU A 156 22.75 -8.78 -4.26
C GLU A 156 21.78 -9.12 -3.12
N CYS A 157 21.13 -8.12 -2.51
CA CYS A 157 20.18 -8.29 -1.44
C CYS A 157 18.72 -8.54 -1.91
N VAL A 158 18.49 -8.49 -3.22
CA VAL A 158 17.17 -8.68 -3.85
C VAL A 158 17.08 -10.05 -4.50
N ASP A 159 16.07 -10.83 -4.13
CA ASP A 159 15.73 -12.03 -4.89
C ASP A 159 14.96 -11.64 -6.16
N ALA A 160 15.67 -11.54 -7.27
CA ALA A 160 15.11 -11.17 -8.56
C ALA A 160 13.99 -12.10 -9.05
N THR A 161 13.86 -13.30 -8.46
CA THR A 161 12.79 -14.27 -8.78
C THR A 161 11.56 -14.10 -7.90
N GLN A 162 11.59 -13.21 -6.90
CA GLN A 162 10.53 -12.99 -5.91
C GLN A 162 10.21 -11.49 -5.80
N MET A 163 9.86 -10.88 -6.95
CA MET A 163 9.52 -9.45 -7.04
C MET A 163 8.00 -9.24 -6.97
N PHE A 164 7.59 -8.29 -6.13
CA PHE A 164 6.20 -7.87 -5.94
C PHE A 164 6.10 -6.35 -6.10
N VAL A 165 4.92 -5.86 -6.44
CA VAL A 165 4.65 -4.42 -6.48
C VAL A 165 3.47 -4.10 -5.57
N LEU A 166 3.62 -3.02 -4.79
CA LEU A 166 2.56 -2.40 -4.01
C LEU A 166 2.36 -0.99 -4.57
N GLY A 167 1.15 -0.67 -5.01
CA GLY A 167 0.84 0.67 -5.51
C GLY A 167 -0.39 1.26 -4.85
N SER A 168 -0.33 2.57 -4.51
CA SER A 168 -1.44 3.30 -3.92
C SER A 168 -2.01 4.34 -4.86
N SER A 169 -3.33 4.46 -4.96
CA SER A 169 -4.05 5.45 -5.77
C SER A 169 -3.53 5.47 -7.23
N GLN A 170 -2.95 6.58 -7.72
CA GLN A 170 -2.32 6.66 -9.05
C GLN A 170 -1.20 5.64 -9.20
N GLY A 171 -0.31 5.47 -8.20
CA GLY A 171 0.69 4.41 -8.21
C GLY A 171 0.07 3.02 -8.25
N GLY A 172 -1.17 2.84 -7.76
CA GLY A 172 -1.95 1.61 -7.90
C GLY A 172 -2.42 1.35 -9.35
N LEU A 173 -2.81 2.39 -10.08
CA LEU A 173 -3.11 2.30 -11.52
C LEU A 173 -1.84 1.95 -12.30
N VAL A 174 -0.74 2.67 -12.04
CA VAL A 174 0.57 2.40 -12.68
C VAL A 174 1.05 0.97 -12.40
N ALA A 175 0.94 0.52 -11.15
CA ALA A 175 1.31 -0.85 -10.77
C ALA A 175 0.47 -1.90 -11.49
N ALA A 176 -0.85 -1.67 -11.61
CA ALA A 176 -1.77 -2.55 -12.32
C ALA A 176 -1.43 -2.69 -13.80
N LEU A 177 -1.18 -1.57 -14.48
CA LEU A 177 -0.79 -1.54 -15.90
C LEU A 177 0.60 -2.15 -16.12
N THR A 178 1.57 -1.79 -15.26
CA THR A 178 2.94 -2.35 -15.33
C THR A 178 2.95 -3.87 -15.17
N ALA A 179 2.08 -4.43 -14.30
CA ALA A 179 2.02 -5.87 -14.04
C ALA A 179 1.56 -6.68 -15.27
N GLU A 180 0.89 -6.05 -16.23
CA GLU A 180 0.50 -6.70 -17.49
C GLU A 180 1.70 -7.04 -18.39
N ASP A 181 2.86 -6.41 -18.18
CA ASP A 181 4.12 -6.77 -18.83
C ASP A 181 4.70 -8.04 -18.18
N GLN A 182 4.33 -9.18 -18.74
CA GLN A 182 4.74 -10.49 -18.22
C GLN A 182 6.25 -10.74 -18.29
N SER A 183 7.01 -9.93 -19.03
CA SER A 183 8.47 -10.04 -19.07
C SER A 183 9.14 -9.65 -17.74
N LEU A 184 8.45 -8.91 -16.88
CA LEU A 184 8.92 -8.54 -15.54
C LEU A 184 8.89 -9.70 -14.53
N ASP A 185 8.18 -10.80 -14.85
CA ASP A 185 7.99 -11.99 -14.01
C ASP A 185 7.61 -11.68 -12.55
N LEU A 186 6.76 -10.67 -12.34
CA LEU A 186 6.27 -10.32 -11.02
C LEU A 186 5.50 -11.48 -10.39
N LYS A 187 5.65 -11.69 -9.08
CA LYS A 187 5.03 -12.80 -8.35
C LYS A 187 3.71 -12.43 -7.70
N GLY A 188 3.42 -11.14 -7.57
CA GLY A 188 2.17 -10.67 -7.02
C GLY A 188 2.05 -9.15 -7.05
N LEU A 189 0.82 -8.70 -6.81
CA LEU A 189 0.44 -7.29 -6.85
C LEU A 189 -0.42 -6.94 -5.64
N ILE A 190 -0.11 -5.82 -5.00
CA ILE A 190 -0.89 -5.25 -3.90
C ILE A 190 -1.35 -3.86 -4.35
N LEU A 191 -2.64 -3.60 -4.30
CA LEU A 191 -3.23 -2.34 -4.75
C LEU A 191 -4.02 -1.70 -3.61
N PHE A 192 -3.63 -0.50 -3.23
CA PHE A 192 -4.36 0.33 -2.29
C PHE A 192 -5.24 1.32 -3.04
N TYR A 193 -6.56 1.22 -2.88
CA TYR A 193 -7.53 2.16 -3.48
C TYR A 193 -7.10 2.66 -4.87
N PRO A 194 -6.78 1.74 -5.83
CA PRO A 194 -6.17 2.11 -7.11
C PRO A 194 -7.05 3.09 -7.89
N ALA A 195 -6.44 4.16 -8.43
CA ALA A 195 -7.14 5.26 -9.09
C ALA A 195 -7.64 4.90 -10.50
N PHE A 196 -8.41 3.82 -10.63
CA PHE A 196 -9.00 3.37 -11.90
C PHE A 196 -10.09 4.30 -12.42
N ASN A 197 -10.48 5.31 -11.63
CA ASN A 197 -11.42 6.36 -12.01
C ASN A 197 -10.79 7.55 -12.74
N ILE A 198 -9.47 7.59 -12.95
CA ILE A 198 -8.79 8.73 -13.59
C ILE A 198 -9.42 9.09 -14.95
N PRO A 199 -9.72 8.14 -15.87
CA PRO A 199 -10.39 8.47 -17.13
C PRO A 199 -11.76 9.14 -16.94
N ASP A 200 -12.55 8.68 -15.97
CA ASP A 200 -13.86 9.24 -15.65
C ASP A 200 -13.74 10.67 -15.07
N LEU A 201 -12.71 10.91 -14.25
CA LEU A 201 -12.42 12.24 -13.72
C LEU A 201 -12.08 13.22 -14.86
N ILE A 202 -11.24 12.80 -15.82
CA ILE A 202 -10.88 13.61 -16.98
C ILE A 202 -12.12 13.88 -17.85
N ALA A 203 -12.95 12.88 -18.12
CA ALA A 203 -14.19 13.05 -18.86
C ALA A 203 -15.14 14.04 -18.17
N MET A 204 -15.22 14.00 -16.84
CA MET A 204 -15.99 14.96 -16.06
C MET A 204 -15.40 16.36 -16.17
N MET A 205 -14.08 16.53 -16.07
CA MET A 205 -13.40 17.83 -16.23
C MET A 205 -13.66 18.41 -17.62
N ASP A 206 -13.56 17.64 -18.68
CA ASP A 206 -13.84 18.06 -20.06
C ASP A 206 -15.30 18.53 -20.21
N GLN A 207 -16.26 17.87 -19.57
CA GLN A 207 -17.68 18.25 -19.60
C GLN A 207 -17.95 19.59 -18.93
N PHE A 208 -17.19 19.95 -17.89
CA PHE A 208 -17.35 21.22 -17.16
C PHE A 208 -16.45 22.35 -17.66
N GLY A 209 -15.86 22.25 -18.86
CA GLY A 209 -15.14 23.34 -19.54
C GLY A 209 -13.61 23.25 -19.47
N GLY A 210 -13.08 22.08 -19.14
CA GLY A 210 -11.63 21.83 -19.17
C GLY A 210 -10.85 22.62 -18.11
N PHE A 211 -9.53 22.58 -18.21
CA PHE A 211 -8.61 23.27 -17.28
C PHE A 211 -8.78 24.80 -17.21
N GLY A 212 -9.48 25.44 -18.14
CA GLY A 212 -9.69 26.89 -18.20
C GLY A 212 -11.05 27.37 -17.74
N GLY A 213 -11.99 26.48 -17.47
CA GLY A 213 -13.37 26.85 -17.10
C GLY A 213 -13.53 27.03 -15.59
N GLY A 214 -13.58 28.27 -15.12
CA GLY A 214 -14.13 28.88 -13.92
C GLY A 214 -14.42 28.12 -12.60
N PHE A 215 -14.14 26.84 -12.52
CA PHE A 215 -14.11 26.07 -11.30
C PHE A 215 -12.65 25.94 -10.81
N GLY A 216 -12.06 27.08 -10.46
CA GLY A 216 -10.82 27.12 -9.70
C GLY A 216 -11.01 26.30 -8.42
N GLY A 217 -10.41 25.11 -8.36
CA GLY A 217 -10.51 24.23 -7.23
C GLY A 217 -10.52 22.75 -7.55
N PHE A 218 -10.94 22.31 -8.73
CA PHE A 218 -10.91 20.88 -9.06
C PHE A 218 -9.50 20.42 -9.41
N GLY A 219 -8.71 21.23 -10.14
CA GLY A 219 -7.29 20.94 -10.37
C GLY A 219 -6.46 21.04 -9.11
N ASP A 220 -6.73 22.04 -8.26
CA ASP A 220 -6.08 22.19 -6.95
C ASP A 220 -6.48 21.06 -5.96
N MET A 221 -7.66 20.48 -6.13
CA MET A 221 -8.16 19.36 -5.34
C MET A 221 -7.37 18.08 -5.59
N PHE A 222 -6.77 17.93 -6.78
CA PHE A 222 -5.95 16.78 -7.16
C PHE A 222 -4.44 17.11 -7.18
N GLY A 223 -3.98 18.04 -6.34
CA GLY A 223 -2.56 18.27 -6.11
C GLY A 223 -1.84 19.08 -7.18
N GLY A 224 -2.49 20.04 -7.80
CA GLY A 224 -1.89 20.94 -8.79
C GLY A 224 -2.33 20.72 -10.23
N GLY A 225 -3.23 19.74 -10.44
CA GLY A 225 -3.81 19.44 -11.75
C GLY A 225 -2.91 18.55 -12.62
N TYR A 226 -3.55 17.68 -13.36
CA TYR A 226 -2.86 16.89 -14.39
C TYR A 226 -2.48 17.77 -15.58
N SER A 227 -1.32 17.52 -16.19
CA SER A 227 -0.90 18.20 -17.41
C SER A 227 -1.83 17.86 -18.58
N GLU A 228 -1.79 18.65 -19.66
CA GLU A 228 -2.53 18.34 -20.88
C GLU A 228 -2.10 16.99 -21.46
N ALA A 229 -0.79 16.68 -21.42
CA ALA A 229 -0.26 15.40 -21.88
C ALA A 229 -0.80 14.21 -21.09
N PHE A 230 -0.89 14.34 -19.75
CA PHE A 230 -1.51 13.33 -18.89
C PHE A 230 -2.98 13.13 -19.24
N CYS A 231 -3.73 14.23 -19.39
CA CYS A 231 -5.14 14.15 -19.71
C CYS A 231 -5.39 13.57 -21.11
N ASP A 232 -4.58 13.93 -22.10
CA ASP A 232 -4.68 13.37 -23.46
C ASP A 232 -4.42 11.87 -23.48
N GLU A 233 -3.46 11.39 -22.68
CA GLU A 233 -3.17 9.96 -22.56
C GLU A 233 -4.34 9.19 -21.94
N MET A 234 -4.94 9.74 -20.87
CA MET A 234 -5.97 9.05 -20.11
C MET A 234 -7.39 9.32 -20.58
N ARG A 235 -7.58 10.25 -21.52
CA ARG A 235 -8.88 10.53 -22.13
C ARG A 235 -9.36 9.31 -22.91
N ASP A 236 -10.56 8.85 -22.59
CA ASP A 236 -11.16 7.65 -23.16
C ASP A 236 -10.37 6.34 -22.93
N PHE A 237 -9.39 6.35 -22.02
CA PHE A 237 -8.63 5.16 -21.68
C PHE A 237 -9.50 4.15 -20.91
N ASP A 238 -9.62 2.94 -21.43
CA ASP A 238 -10.35 1.86 -20.75
C ASP A 238 -9.39 1.04 -19.88
N VAL A 239 -9.35 1.37 -18.57
CA VAL A 239 -8.49 0.68 -17.60
C VAL A 239 -8.75 -0.82 -17.59
N TYR A 240 -10.04 -1.23 -17.59
CA TYR A 240 -10.40 -2.66 -17.44
C TYR A 240 -10.15 -3.49 -18.72
N ALA A 241 -10.04 -2.83 -19.86
CA ALA A 241 -9.59 -3.50 -21.09
C ALA A 241 -8.06 -3.68 -21.14
N ASN A 242 -7.30 -2.94 -20.29
CA ASN A 242 -5.85 -2.95 -20.27
C ASN A 242 -5.25 -3.63 -19.03
N ILE A 243 -6.08 -4.22 -18.16
CA ILE A 243 -5.66 -5.06 -17.02
C ILE A 243 -6.33 -6.43 -17.11
N GLY A 244 -5.86 -7.40 -16.28
CA GLY A 244 -6.51 -8.72 -16.12
C GLY A 244 -5.84 -9.87 -16.83
N THR A 245 -4.76 -9.65 -17.60
CA THR A 245 -3.93 -10.75 -18.12
C THR A 245 -2.89 -11.21 -17.09
N PHE A 246 -2.61 -10.37 -16.09
CA PHE A 246 -1.77 -10.74 -14.97
C PHE A 246 -2.44 -11.84 -14.13
N SER A 247 -1.83 -13.04 -14.15
CA SER A 247 -2.43 -14.25 -13.58
C SER A 247 -1.91 -14.62 -12.18
N ARG A 248 -0.96 -13.85 -11.65
CA ARG A 248 -0.46 -14.04 -10.28
C ARG A 248 -1.44 -13.45 -9.28
N PRO A 249 -1.31 -13.76 -7.97
CA PRO A 249 -2.19 -13.20 -6.95
C PRO A 249 -2.22 -11.67 -6.96
N VAL A 250 -3.42 -11.10 -6.85
CA VAL A 250 -3.65 -9.66 -6.70
C VAL A 250 -4.43 -9.42 -5.40
N LYS A 251 -3.88 -8.60 -4.53
CA LYS A 251 -4.52 -8.15 -3.29
C LYS A 251 -4.96 -6.71 -3.47
N ILE A 252 -6.25 -6.45 -3.35
CA ILE A 252 -6.78 -5.08 -3.37
C ILE A 252 -7.26 -4.75 -1.97
N ILE A 253 -6.90 -3.58 -1.43
CA ILE A 253 -7.35 -3.07 -0.14
C ILE A 253 -7.94 -1.69 -0.37
N HIS A 254 -9.17 -1.45 0.09
CA HIS A 254 -9.90 -0.22 -0.19
C HIS A 254 -10.74 0.24 1.01
N GLY A 255 -10.83 1.55 1.21
CA GLY A 255 -11.67 2.14 2.27
C GLY A 255 -13.14 2.21 1.88
N SER A 256 -14.05 1.86 2.79
CA SER A 256 -15.50 1.91 2.49
C SER A 256 -16.05 3.33 2.35
N ASN A 257 -15.35 4.33 2.89
CA ASN A 257 -15.74 5.74 2.84
C ASN A 257 -14.89 6.56 1.87
N ASP A 258 -14.19 5.89 0.96
CA ASP A 258 -13.38 6.58 -0.05
C ASP A 258 -14.27 7.36 -1.02
N ILE A 259 -14.20 8.69 -0.93
CA ILE A 259 -14.93 9.63 -1.79
C ILE A 259 -14.14 10.10 -3.01
N ILE A 260 -12.85 9.77 -3.07
CA ILE A 260 -11.95 10.13 -4.18
C ILE A 260 -11.99 9.04 -5.25
N VAL A 261 -11.80 7.79 -4.84
CA VAL A 261 -11.96 6.63 -5.68
C VAL A 261 -13.03 5.73 -5.07
N ASN A 262 -14.18 5.66 -5.69
CA ASN A 262 -15.26 4.81 -5.17
C ASN A 262 -14.84 3.34 -5.16
N VAL A 263 -15.17 2.61 -4.10
CA VAL A 263 -14.82 1.18 -3.93
C VAL A 263 -15.28 0.31 -5.11
N SER A 264 -16.33 0.72 -5.82
CA SER A 264 -16.84 0.01 -7.00
C SER A 264 -15.81 -0.18 -8.12
N TYR A 265 -14.81 0.70 -8.22
CA TYR A 265 -13.70 0.52 -9.17
C TYR A 265 -12.83 -0.68 -8.80
N SER A 266 -12.58 -0.90 -7.51
CA SER A 266 -11.90 -2.11 -7.02
C SER A 266 -12.75 -3.37 -7.17
N GLU A 267 -14.07 -3.29 -6.96
CA GLU A 267 -15.00 -4.40 -7.19
C GLU A 267 -14.99 -4.84 -8.65
N GLN A 268 -14.93 -3.89 -9.60
CA GLN A 268 -14.79 -4.21 -11.02
C GLN A 268 -13.43 -4.87 -11.32
N ALA A 269 -12.34 -4.40 -10.74
CA ALA A 269 -11.02 -4.99 -10.93
C ALA A 269 -10.97 -6.45 -10.47
N VAL A 270 -11.61 -6.79 -9.34
CA VAL A 270 -11.74 -8.20 -8.89
C VAL A 270 -12.44 -9.07 -9.93
N ALA A 271 -13.40 -8.53 -10.67
CA ALA A 271 -14.10 -9.28 -11.70
C ALA A 271 -13.25 -9.49 -12.97
N VAL A 272 -12.22 -8.69 -13.18
CA VAL A 272 -11.33 -8.74 -14.35
C VAL A 272 -10.11 -9.62 -14.09
N TYR A 273 -9.49 -9.51 -12.92
CA TYR A 273 -8.32 -10.32 -12.56
C TYR A 273 -8.72 -11.77 -12.24
N PRO A 274 -7.99 -12.77 -12.74
CA PRO A 274 -8.32 -14.19 -12.49
C PRO A 274 -8.08 -14.62 -11.03
N ASN A 275 -7.17 -13.95 -10.31
CA ASN A 275 -6.73 -14.31 -8.97
C ASN A 275 -6.69 -13.09 -8.03
N ALA A 276 -7.73 -12.26 -8.03
CA ALA A 276 -7.83 -11.10 -7.16
C ALA A 276 -8.68 -11.35 -5.92
N THR A 277 -8.31 -10.70 -4.81
CA THR A 277 -9.11 -10.57 -3.59
C THR A 277 -9.24 -9.09 -3.23
N LEU A 278 -10.37 -8.72 -2.61
CA LEU A 278 -10.64 -7.37 -2.13
C LEU A 278 -10.95 -7.40 -0.64
N ASP A 279 -10.20 -6.63 0.15
CA ASP A 279 -10.52 -6.33 1.53
C ASP A 279 -11.00 -4.88 1.65
N ILE A 280 -12.14 -4.70 2.31
CA ILE A 280 -12.74 -3.39 2.51
C ILE A 280 -12.54 -2.97 3.97
N ILE A 281 -11.74 -1.92 4.19
CA ILE A 281 -11.50 -1.34 5.50
C ILE A 281 -12.68 -0.43 5.85
N GLN A 282 -13.44 -0.84 6.86
CA GLN A 282 -14.69 -0.15 7.23
C GLN A 282 -14.41 1.22 7.83
N GLY A 283 -15.00 2.25 7.25
CA GLY A 283 -14.85 3.64 7.69
C GLY A 283 -13.62 4.35 7.14
N ALA A 284 -12.67 3.64 6.53
CA ALA A 284 -11.48 4.26 5.96
C ALA A 284 -11.83 5.10 4.74
N ASN A 285 -11.18 6.25 4.64
CA ASN A 285 -11.20 7.15 3.50
C ASN A 285 -10.08 6.80 2.51
N HIS A 286 -9.90 7.65 1.49
CA HIS A 286 -8.73 7.60 0.63
C HIS A 286 -7.47 7.87 1.45
N GLY A 287 -6.43 7.01 1.30
CA GLY A 287 -5.12 7.24 1.92
C GLY A 287 -4.96 6.69 3.34
N PHE A 288 -5.59 5.67 3.77
CA PHE A 288 -5.53 4.95 5.06
C PHE A 288 -4.88 5.65 6.26
N ASN A 289 -3.88 6.51 6.07
CA ASN A 289 -3.20 7.30 7.10
C ASN A 289 -2.97 8.75 6.64
N ALA A 290 -2.48 9.60 7.55
CA ALA A 290 -2.26 11.03 7.28
C ALA A 290 -1.22 11.27 6.18
N ASP A 291 -0.20 10.44 6.08
CA ASP A 291 0.92 10.58 5.13
C ASP A 291 0.48 10.30 3.69
N ASN A 292 -0.57 9.49 3.51
CA ASN A 292 -1.13 9.14 2.21
C ASN A 292 -2.31 10.01 1.77
N LEU A 293 -2.70 11.01 2.55
CA LEU A 293 -3.83 11.89 2.20
C LEU A 293 -3.45 12.98 1.18
N GLY A 294 -2.16 13.34 1.07
CA GLY A 294 -1.70 14.40 0.17
C GLY A 294 -2.52 15.68 0.34
N GLY A 295 -2.84 16.37 -0.78
CA GLY A 295 -3.69 17.55 -0.79
C GLY A 295 -5.15 17.32 -0.38
N PHE A 296 -5.57 16.07 -0.21
CA PHE A 296 -6.95 15.67 0.15
C PHE A 296 -7.25 15.69 1.65
N GLY A 297 -6.25 15.95 2.52
CA GLY A 297 -6.39 15.89 3.98
C GLY A 297 -7.51 16.76 4.58
N GLY A 298 -8.04 17.71 3.81
CA GLY A 298 -9.18 18.54 4.22
C GLY A 298 -10.56 17.97 3.90
N MET A 299 -10.67 16.93 3.08
CA MET A 299 -11.96 16.44 2.56
C MET A 299 -12.44 15.13 3.20
N GLY A 300 -11.57 14.42 3.90
CA GLY A 300 -11.85 13.04 4.35
C GLY A 300 -12.32 12.87 5.79
N GLY A 301 -12.58 13.91 6.57
CA GLY A 301 -12.97 13.76 7.99
C GLY A 301 -11.76 13.48 8.91
N ALA A 302 -12.00 13.09 10.17
CA ALA A 302 -10.95 12.90 11.16
C ALA A 302 -9.86 11.93 10.68
N ASN A 303 -8.60 12.33 10.88
CA ASN A 303 -7.40 11.52 10.62
C ASN A 303 -7.43 10.25 11.50
N THR A 304 -8.15 9.23 11.07
CA THR A 304 -8.08 7.92 11.68
C THR A 304 -7.00 7.15 10.93
N ASP A 305 -6.03 6.67 11.67
CA ASP A 305 -4.95 5.84 11.15
C ASP A 305 -5.45 4.37 11.08
N TYR A 306 -5.48 3.84 9.87
CA TYR A 306 -5.89 2.45 9.58
C TYR A 306 -4.69 1.53 9.30
N ASP A 307 -3.44 1.98 9.48
CA ASP A 307 -2.25 1.16 9.25
C ASP A 307 -2.27 -0.13 10.09
N SER A 308 -2.82 -0.05 11.31
CA SER A 308 -2.99 -1.23 12.17
C SER A 308 -3.94 -2.30 11.61
N GLU A 309 -4.81 -1.95 10.66
CA GLU A 309 -5.69 -2.90 9.96
C GLU A 309 -5.10 -3.31 8.60
N VAL A 310 -4.44 -2.39 7.90
CA VAL A 310 -3.92 -2.58 6.54
C VAL A 310 -2.60 -3.36 6.52
N ILE A 311 -1.64 -3.02 7.39
CA ILE A 311 -0.33 -3.68 7.46
C ILE A 311 -0.46 -5.20 7.67
N PRO A 312 -1.28 -5.72 8.60
CA PRO A 312 -1.48 -7.16 8.74
C PRO A 312 -1.96 -7.86 7.47
N LEU A 313 -2.82 -7.22 6.66
CA LEU A 313 -3.31 -7.77 5.39
C LEU A 313 -2.20 -7.86 4.34
N VAL A 314 -1.30 -6.86 4.32
CA VAL A 314 -0.11 -6.87 3.45
C VAL A 314 0.83 -8.01 3.86
N LEU A 315 1.12 -8.14 5.15
CA LEU A 315 2.01 -9.17 5.67
C LEU A 315 1.45 -10.58 5.51
N GLU A 316 0.14 -10.77 5.70
CA GLU A 316 -0.55 -12.04 5.42
C GLU A 316 -0.44 -12.41 3.93
N TYR A 317 -0.65 -11.45 3.04
CA TYR A 317 -0.47 -11.66 1.61
C TYR A 317 0.97 -12.07 1.28
N MET A 318 1.97 -11.38 1.83
CA MET A 318 3.39 -11.70 1.60
C MET A 318 3.76 -13.07 2.16
N SER A 319 3.37 -13.39 3.38
CA SER A 319 3.66 -14.71 4.00
C SER A 319 3.04 -15.88 3.23
N THR A 320 1.92 -15.64 2.54
CA THR A 320 1.25 -16.65 1.71
C THR A 320 1.94 -16.84 0.36
N ASN A 321 2.41 -15.75 -0.27
CA ASN A 321 2.89 -15.76 -1.64
C ASN A 321 4.41 -15.72 -1.77
N ALA A 322 5.13 -15.37 -0.71
CA ALA A 322 6.58 -15.36 -0.59
C ALA A 322 7.01 -15.81 0.83
N PRO A 323 6.76 -17.05 1.23
CA PRO A 323 7.17 -17.52 2.55
C PRO A 323 8.71 -17.45 2.69
N LEU A 324 9.18 -16.93 3.85
CA LEU A 324 10.59 -16.76 4.20
C LEU A 324 11.22 -18.06 4.72
#